data_20ff55b0aa9acee61719ca607e1e56d7
#
_entry.id   20ff55b0aa9acee61719ca607e1e56d7
#
_cell.length_a   1.000
_cell.length_b   1.000
_cell.length_c   1.000
_cell.angle_alpha   90.00
_cell.angle_beta   90.00
_cell.angle_gamma   90.00
#
_symmetry.space_group_name_H-M   'P 1'
#
loop_
_entity.id
_entity.type
_entity.pdbx_description
1 polymer ?
#
loop_
_entity_poly.entity_id
_entity_poly.type
_entity_poly.pdbx_seq_one_letter_code
_entity_poly.pdbx_strand_id
1 'polypeptide(L)'
;MADSGEPRRSPRKQKQKSLDSFFKPKAKKPKPEPAKPAADATDGKERAQQNKKAAQQTLARNFLKPLQDQGWRDALDGETSKPYLFQLAQFVAKERKSKTVYPPPEHTFAALDACKLDDVKIVIVGQDPYHGPGQAHGLCFSIADGANCKFPPSLRNIFVELTRDLPGTTLP
;
A
#
# COMPACT_ATOMS: atom_id res chain seq x y z
N MET A 1 -55.99 18.84 14.73
CA MET A 1 -54.93 18.41 15.65
C MET A 1 -53.66 18.30 14.85
N ALA A 2 -52.65 19.06 15.19
CA ALA A 2 -51.49 19.35 14.39
C ALA A 2 -50.51 18.18 14.29
N ASP A 3 -50.15 17.85 13.04
CA ASP A 3 -49.04 16.97 12.67
C ASP A 3 -47.78 17.81 12.62
N SER A 4 -46.84 17.55 13.53
CA SER A 4 -45.53 18.21 13.60
C SER A 4 -44.47 17.31 12.96
N GLY A 5 -44.31 17.46 11.64
CA GLY A 5 -43.22 16.81 10.86
C GLY A 5 -41.87 17.43 11.14
N GLU A 6 -40.96 16.70 11.77
CA GLU A 6 -39.56 17.03 11.92
C GLU A 6 -38.80 16.92 10.57
N PRO A 7 -37.94 17.90 10.22
CA PRO A 7 -37.20 17.83 8.97
C PRO A 7 -36.00 16.84 9.04
N ARG A 8 -35.98 15.88 8.14
CA ARG A 8 -34.87 14.94 7.93
C ARG A 8 -33.59 15.68 7.59
N ARG A 9 -32.57 15.55 8.44
CA ARG A 9 -31.21 16.07 8.17
C ARG A 9 -30.56 15.31 7.01
N SER A 10 -30.15 16.05 5.99
CA SER A 10 -29.37 15.55 4.87
C SER A 10 -27.99 15.01 5.30
N PRO A 11 -27.46 13.95 4.69
CA PRO A 11 -26.13 13.45 5.02
C PRO A 11 -25.05 14.44 4.57
N ARG A 12 -24.18 14.79 5.51
CA ARG A 12 -23.04 15.67 5.35
C ARG A 12 -22.03 15.00 4.37
N LYS A 13 -21.92 15.50 3.15
CA LYS A 13 -20.90 15.09 2.18
C LYS A 13 -19.50 15.34 2.76
N GLN A 14 -18.81 14.31 3.21
CA GLN A 14 -17.38 14.37 3.47
C GLN A 14 -16.66 14.55 2.13
N LYS A 15 -15.97 15.69 1.97
CA LYS A 15 -15.07 15.92 0.83
C LYS A 15 -13.87 15.00 0.99
N GLN A 16 -13.80 13.93 0.21
CA GLN A 16 -12.57 13.18 0.00
C GLN A 16 -11.54 14.13 -0.62
N LYS A 17 -10.46 14.37 0.12
CA LYS A 17 -9.31 15.12 -0.42
C LYS A 17 -8.57 14.18 -1.37
N SER A 18 -8.49 14.56 -2.64
CA SER A 18 -7.74 13.84 -3.66
C SER A 18 -6.26 13.72 -3.25
N LEU A 19 -5.65 12.58 -3.56
CA LEU A 19 -4.23 12.31 -3.35
C LEU A 19 -3.30 13.36 -3.98
N ASP A 20 -3.75 14.04 -5.03
CA ASP A 20 -3.03 15.10 -5.71
C ASP A 20 -2.67 16.31 -4.81
N SER A 21 -3.41 16.50 -3.71
CA SER A 21 -3.12 17.59 -2.77
C SER A 21 -1.84 17.38 -1.95
N PHE A 22 -1.31 16.14 -1.90
CA PHE A 22 -0.10 15.79 -1.17
C PHE A 22 1.19 16.01 -1.98
N PHE A 23 1.08 16.17 -3.30
CA PHE A 23 2.23 16.26 -4.23
C PHE A 23 2.49 17.65 -4.80
N LYS A 24 1.80 18.70 -4.33
CA LYS A 24 2.08 20.07 -4.80
C LYS A 24 3.41 20.59 -4.24
N PRO A 25 4.38 20.94 -5.09
CA PRO A 25 5.63 21.56 -4.66
C PRO A 25 5.37 22.95 -4.06
N LYS A 26 5.90 23.22 -2.88
CA LYS A 26 5.86 24.57 -2.26
C LYS A 26 6.61 25.57 -3.14
N ALA A 27 5.97 26.69 -3.44
CA ALA A 27 6.56 27.82 -4.18
C ALA A 27 7.82 28.35 -3.47
N LYS A 28 8.87 28.59 -4.26
CA LYS A 28 10.17 29.09 -3.82
C LYS A 28 10.11 30.61 -3.54
N LYS A 29 10.65 31.05 -2.40
CA LYS A 29 10.96 32.47 -2.13
C LYS A 29 12.17 32.92 -2.94
N PRO A 30 12.27 34.22 -3.35
CA PRO A 30 13.38 34.72 -4.18
C PRO A 30 14.71 34.75 -3.42
N LYS A 31 15.77 34.55 -4.19
CA LYS A 31 17.16 34.33 -3.81
C LYS A 31 17.93 35.65 -3.71
N PRO A 32 18.83 35.87 -2.76
CA PRO A 32 19.85 36.91 -2.85
C PRO A 32 21.00 36.47 -3.77
N GLU A 33 21.67 37.46 -4.42
CA GLU A 33 22.71 37.33 -5.44
C GLU A 33 24.02 36.68 -4.96
N PRO A 34 24.86 36.14 -5.88
CA PRO A 34 25.88 35.16 -5.53
C PRO A 34 27.23 35.73 -5.20
N ALA A 35 27.85 35.22 -4.14
CA ALA A 35 29.31 35.30 -3.91
C ALA A 35 30.04 34.23 -4.72
N LYS A 36 31.25 34.54 -5.24
CA LYS A 36 32.08 33.71 -6.14
C LYS A 36 32.40 32.31 -5.59
N PRO A 37 32.55 31.28 -6.45
CA PRO A 37 32.67 29.90 -6.01
C PRO A 37 34.12 29.57 -5.59
N ALA A 38 34.26 28.95 -4.41
CA ALA A 38 35.41 28.16 -4.04
C ALA A 38 35.25 26.73 -4.62
N ALA A 39 36.27 26.19 -5.25
CA ALA A 39 36.30 24.94 -6.02
C ALA A 39 36.05 23.66 -5.16
N ASP A 40 35.87 23.76 -3.85
CA ASP A 40 35.71 22.63 -2.92
C ASP A 40 34.24 22.32 -2.54
N ALA A 41 33.30 23.15 -2.99
CA ALA A 41 31.89 23.00 -2.63
C ALA A 41 31.09 21.98 -3.48
N THR A 42 31.68 21.52 -4.60
CA THR A 42 31.01 20.61 -5.56
C THR A 42 31.09 19.16 -5.10
N ASP A 43 32.26 18.71 -4.65
CA ASP A 43 32.49 17.33 -4.17
C ASP A 43 31.62 16.98 -2.92
N GLY A 44 31.48 17.93 -2.00
CA GLY A 44 30.63 17.75 -0.81
C GLY A 44 29.13 17.63 -1.13
N LYS A 45 28.64 18.32 -2.16
CA LYS A 45 27.24 18.23 -2.60
C LYS A 45 26.94 16.92 -3.32
N GLU A 46 27.87 16.47 -4.16
CA GLU A 46 27.72 15.21 -4.88
C GLU A 46 27.74 14.01 -3.92
N ARG A 47 28.67 13.98 -2.95
CA ARG A 47 28.71 12.96 -1.89
C ARG A 47 27.43 12.95 -1.04
N ALA A 48 26.91 14.11 -0.67
CA ALA A 48 25.67 14.21 0.07
C ALA A 48 24.48 13.68 -0.75
N GLN A 49 24.47 13.92 -2.04
CA GLN A 49 23.42 13.44 -2.95
C GLN A 49 23.50 11.93 -3.18
N GLN A 50 24.71 11.39 -3.31
CA GLN A 50 24.95 9.94 -3.39
C GLN A 50 24.56 9.23 -2.10
N ASN A 51 24.94 9.77 -0.94
CA ASN A 51 24.56 9.21 0.36
C ASN A 51 23.04 9.21 0.56
N LYS A 52 22.36 10.28 0.14
CA LYS A 52 20.89 10.35 0.18
C LYS A 52 20.25 9.30 -0.71
N LYS A 53 20.75 9.11 -1.92
CA LYS A 53 20.27 8.10 -2.87
C LYS A 53 20.48 6.68 -2.33
N ALA A 54 21.65 6.41 -1.76
CA ALA A 54 21.98 5.12 -1.14
C ALA A 54 21.05 4.81 0.06
N ALA A 55 20.79 5.80 0.92
CA ALA A 55 19.85 5.66 2.02
C ALA A 55 18.41 5.38 1.55
N GLN A 56 17.99 6.02 0.47
CA GLN A 56 16.68 5.78 -0.16
C GLN A 56 16.54 4.36 -0.68
N GLN A 57 17.57 3.87 -1.40
CA GLN A 57 17.58 2.49 -1.91
C GLN A 57 17.59 1.46 -0.77
N THR A 58 18.33 1.73 0.31
CA THR A 58 18.36 0.86 1.49
C THR A 58 16.97 0.75 2.12
N LEU A 59 16.24 1.87 2.23
CA LEU A 59 14.88 1.84 2.77
C LEU A 59 13.93 1.07 1.85
N ALA A 60 14.03 1.24 0.54
CA ALA A 60 13.22 0.50 -0.44
C ALA A 60 13.50 -1.02 -0.38
N ARG A 61 14.77 -1.41 -0.28
CA ARG A 61 15.15 -2.82 -0.09
C ARG A 61 14.63 -3.39 1.23
N ASN A 62 14.73 -2.63 2.31
CA ASN A 62 14.20 -3.06 3.62
C ASN A 62 12.68 -3.21 3.59
N PHE A 63 11.97 -2.42 2.80
CA PHE A 63 10.53 -2.56 2.63
C PHE A 63 10.16 -3.88 1.93
N LEU A 64 10.96 -4.34 0.96
CA LEU A 64 10.77 -5.62 0.27
C LEU A 64 11.33 -6.84 1.06
N LYS A 65 12.04 -6.62 2.17
CA LYS A 65 12.68 -7.71 2.93
C LYS A 65 11.72 -8.83 3.39
N PRO A 66 10.45 -8.57 3.75
CA PRO A 66 9.51 -9.64 4.10
C PRO A 66 9.17 -10.58 2.95
N LEU A 67 9.31 -10.16 1.68
CA LEU A 67 9.10 -11.00 0.51
C LEU A 67 10.11 -12.15 0.50
N GLN A 68 9.64 -13.40 0.44
CA GLN A 68 10.46 -14.60 0.56
C GLN A 68 10.80 -15.21 -0.81
N ASP A 69 9.86 -15.21 -1.76
CA ASP A 69 10.06 -15.81 -3.07
C ASP A 69 11.18 -15.11 -3.87
N GLN A 70 12.15 -15.90 -4.35
CA GLN A 70 13.34 -15.37 -5.03
C GLN A 70 13.00 -14.84 -6.43
N GLY A 71 12.07 -15.47 -7.17
CA GLY A 71 11.66 -15.02 -8.50
C GLY A 71 11.05 -13.62 -8.46
N TRP A 72 10.17 -13.38 -7.49
CA TRP A 72 9.61 -12.05 -7.26
C TRP A 72 10.66 -11.03 -6.79
N ARG A 73 11.60 -11.43 -5.93
CA ARG A 73 12.72 -10.57 -5.50
C ARG A 73 13.56 -10.11 -6.68
N ASP A 74 13.92 -11.03 -7.56
CA ASP A 74 14.74 -10.74 -8.73
C ASP A 74 13.99 -9.82 -9.71
N ALA A 75 12.71 -10.09 -9.95
CA ALA A 75 11.86 -9.26 -10.80
C ALA A 75 11.70 -7.82 -10.26
N LEU A 76 11.66 -7.65 -8.94
CA LEU A 76 11.44 -6.37 -8.28
C LEU A 76 12.75 -5.63 -7.89
N ASP A 77 13.94 -6.23 -8.08
CA ASP A 77 15.20 -5.58 -7.67
C ASP A 77 15.39 -4.21 -8.34
N GLY A 78 15.07 -4.10 -9.62
CA GLY A 78 15.12 -2.84 -10.36
C GLY A 78 14.24 -1.73 -9.79
N GLU A 79 13.12 -2.10 -9.14
CA GLU A 79 12.18 -1.15 -8.54
C GLU A 79 12.78 -0.46 -7.30
N THR A 80 13.75 -1.10 -6.62
CA THR A 80 14.40 -0.53 -5.42
C THR A 80 15.14 0.78 -5.68
N SER A 81 15.50 1.04 -6.94
CA SER A 81 16.15 2.28 -7.38
C SER A 81 15.18 3.41 -7.72
N LYS A 82 13.87 3.10 -7.85
CA LYS A 82 12.85 4.06 -8.29
C LYS A 82 12.32 4.91 -7.13
N PRO A 83 12.12 6.23 -7.32
CA PRO A 83 11.70 7.14 -6.26
C PRO A 83 10.37 6.77 -5.61
N TYR A 84 9.43 6.21 -6.38
CA TYR A 84 8.10 5.88 -5.86
C TYR A 84 8.15 4.80 -4.78
N LEU A 85 9.01 3.78 -4.91
CA LEU A 85 9.10 2.70 -3.94
C LEU A 85 9.65 3.19 -2.59
N PHE A 86 10.63 4.10 -2.65
CA PHE A 86 11.12 4.79 -1.45
C PHE A 86 10.01 5.62 -0.77
N GLN A 87 9.24 6.39 -1.56
CA GLN A 87 8.13 7.20 -1.03
C GLN A 87 7.04 6.31 -0.40
N LEU A 88 6.70 5.19 -1.06
CA LEU A 88 5.77 4.20 -0.55
C LEU A 88 6.27 3.59 0.77
N ALA A 89 7.52 3.16 0.81
CA ALA A 89 8.13 2.60 2.02
C ALA A 89 8.11 3.58 3.20
N GLN A 90 8.41 4.86 2.95
CA GLN A 90 8.30 5.91 3.97
C GLN A 90 6.86 6.11 4.44
N PHE A 91 5.92 6.16 3.52
CA PHE A 91 4.50 6.35 3.82
C PHE A 91 3.99 5.21 4.71
N VAL A 92 4.20 3.96 4.30
CA VAL A 92 3.75 2.79 5.06
C VAL A 92 4.41 2.75 6.44
N ALA A 93 5.72 3.02 6.54
CA ALA A 93 6.42 3.05 7.83
C ALA A 93 5.88 4.13 8.76
N LYS A 94 5.49 5.30 8.22
CA LYS A 94 4.85 6.39 8.99
C LYS A 94 3.47 6.00 9.48
N GLU A 95 2.63 5.44 8.59
CA GLU A 95 1.27 5.04 8.96
C GLU A 95 1.29 3.95 10.04
N ARG A 96 2.15 2.95 9.91
CA ARG A 96 2.30 1.85 10.91
C ARG A 96 2.77 2.32 12.29
N LYS A 97 3.43 3.48 12.39
CA LYS A 97 3.82 4.07 13.70
C LYS A 97 2.65 4.67 14.47
N SER A 98 1.63 5.13 13.77
CA SER A 98 0.53 5.90 14.36
C SER A 98 -0.83 5.25 14.23
N LYS A 99 -0.95 4.20 13.40
CA LYS A 99 -2.21 3.54 13.09
C LYS A 99 -2.04 2.03 13.00
N THR A 100 -3.11 1.28 13.21
CA THR A 100 -3.20 -0.11 12.82
C THR A 100 -3.34 -0.18 11.30
N VAL A 101 -2.40 -0.81 10.61
CA VAL A 101 -2.39 -0.96 9.14
C VAL A 101 -2.49 -2.44 8.80
N TYR A 102 -3.44 -2.79 7.96
CA TYR A 102 -3.67 -4.15 7.48
C TYR A 102 -3.16 -4.34 6.04
N PRO A 103 -2.66 -5.52 5.66
CA PRO A 103 -2.32 -6.63 6.56
C PRO A 103 -1.14 -6.28 7.49
N PRO A 104 -0.85 -7.09 8.52
CA PRO A 104 0.33 -6.90 9.36
C PRO A 104 1.62 -7.00 8.52
N PRO A 105 2.76 -6.46 9.02
CA PRO A 105 4.00 -6.33 8.24
C PRO A 105 4.47 -7.62 7.58
N GLU A 106 4.38 -8.74 8.27
CA GLU A 106 4.77 -10.07 7.82
C GLU A 106 3.95 -10.60 6.64
N HIS A 107 2.73 -10.12 6.48
CA HIS A 107 1.83 -10.53 5.40
C HIS A 107 1.72 -9.50 4.26
N THR A 108 2.56 -8.46 4.27
CA THR A 108 2.50 -7.39 3.25
C THR A 108 2.67 -7.93 1.82
N PHE A 109 3.48 -8.97 1.64
CA PHE A 109 3.77 -9.58 0.35
C PHE A 109 3.28 -11.04 0.25
N ALA A 110 2.39 -11.48 1.13
CA ALA A 110 1.91 -12.85 1.18
C ALA A 110 1.32 -13.33 -0.16
N ALA A 111 0.68 -12.45 -0.94
CA ALA A 111 0.17 -12.80 -2.26
C ALA A 111 1.28 -13.18 -3.26
N LEU A 112 2.45 -12.53 -3.18
CA LEU A 112 3.59 -12.83 -4.03
C LEU A 112 4.30 -14.11 -3.57
N ASP A 113 4.36 -14.35 -2.26
CA ASP A 113 4.95 -15.56 -1.67
C ASP A 113 4.08 -16.80 -1.89
N ALA A 114 2.76 -16.63 -2.05
CA ALA A 114 1.82 -17.73 -2.25
C ALA A 114 1.85 -18.34 -3.67
N CYS A 115 2.38 -17.62 -4.67
CA CYS A 115 2.43 -18.07 -6.06
C CYS A 115 3.74 -17.61 -6.70
N LYS A 116 4.51 -18.56 -7.24
CA LYS A 116 5.75 -18.24 -7.97
C LYS A 116 5.44 -17.40 -9.20
N LEU A 117 6.34 -16.48 -9.53
CA LEU A 117 6.16 -15.57 -10.66
C LEU A 117 5.82 -16.29 -11.97
N ASP A 118 6.53 -17.38 -12.28
CA ASP A 118 6.33 -18.15 -13.51
C ASP A 118 5.02 -18.97 -13.53
N ASP A 119 4.41 -19.19 -12.38
CA ASP A 119 3.14 -19.92 -12.24
C ASP A 119 1.92 -19.00 -12.28
N VAL A 120 2.11 -17.68 -12.28
CA VAL A 120 1.03 -16.70 -12.29
C VAL A 120 0.26 -16.77 -13.61
N LYS A 121 -1.04 -17.09 -13.54
CA LYS A 121 -1.94 -17.08 -14.69
C LYS A 121 -2.94 -15.93 -14.66
N ILE A 122 -3.36 -15.53 -13.45
CA ILE A 122 -4.35 -14.48 -13.25
C ILE A 122 -3.91 -13.64 -12.05
N VAL A 123 -4.05 -12.32 -12.16
CA VAL A 123 -3.83 -11.39 -11.05
C VAL A 123 -5.16 -10.73 -10.69
N ILE A 124 -5.55 -10.84 -9.41
CA ILE A 124 -6.74 -10.19 -8.87
C ILE A 124 -6.30 -9.02 -8.00
N VAL A 125 -6.69 -7.81 -8.39
CA VAL A 125 -6.46 -6.58 -7.62
C VAL A 125 -7.76 -6.16 -6.96
N GLY A 126 -7.82 -6.29 -5.64
CA GLY A 126 -8.94 -5.83 -4.83
C GLY A 126 -8.87 -4.34 -4.53
N GLN A 127 -9.91 -3.83 -3.86
CA GLN A 127 -9.98 -2.43 -3.46
C GLN A 127 -9.11 -2.17 -2.23
N ASP A 128 -9.51 -2.72 -1.09
CA ASP A 128 -8.86 -2.56 0.21
C ASP A 128 -8.79 -3.90 0.95
N PRO A 129 -7.81 -4.09 1.86
CA PRO A 129 -7.83 -5.23 2.78
C PRO A 129 -9.07 -5.19 3.68
N TYR A 130 -9.53 -6.35 4.15
CA TYR A 130 -10.54 -6.40 5.19
C TYR A 130 -10.04 -5.68 6.45
N HIS A 131 -10.95 -4.93 7.09
CA HIS A 131 -10.61 -4.03 8.21
C HIS A 131 -10.84 -4.66 9.59
N GLY A 132 -11.47 -5.83 9.65
CA GLY A 132 -11.70 -6.54 10.91
C GLY A 132 -10.39 -7.12 11.47
N PRO A 133 -10.21 -7.13 12.81
CA PRO A 133 -9.05 -7.74 13.42
C PRO A 133 -8.86 -9.20 12.96
N GLY A 134 -7.64 -9.56 12.54
CA GLY A 134 -7.31 -10.92 12.12
C GLY A 134 -7.87 -11.36 10.76
N GLN A 135 -8.59 -10.50 10.03
CA GLN A 135 -9.16 -10.86 8.72
C GLN A 135 -8.11 -10.78 7.60
N ALA A 136 -7.44 -9.63 7.48
CA ALA A 136 -6.50 -9.39 6.40
C ALA A 136 -5.16 -10.12 6.64
N HIS A 137 -4.76 -10.94 5.68
CA HIS A 137 -3.52 -11.71 5.70
C HIS A 137 -2.71 -11.61 4.40
N GLY A 138 -3.02 -10.61 3.57
CA GLY A 138 -2.27 -10.28 2.35
C GLY A 138 -2.80 -10.89 1.07
N LEU A 139 -3.85 -11.72 1.13
CA LEU A 139 -4.51 -12.28 -0.05
C LEU A 139 -5.85 -11.57 -0.29
N CYS A 140 -6.13 -11.28 -1.57
CA CYS A 140 -7.38 -10.66 -1.99
C CYS A 140 -8.55 -11.66 -1.85
N PHE A 141 -9.70 -11.19 -1.36
CA PHE A 141 -10.92 -12.00 -1.15
C PHE A 141 -10.67 -13.28 -0.34
N SER A 142 -9.82 -13.20 0.66
CA SER A 142 -9.46 -14.30 1.54
C SER A 142 -9.35 -13.83 2.99
N ILE A 143 -9.57 -14.73 3.93
CA ILE A 143 -9.32 -14.55 5.36
C ILE A 143 -8.40 -15.67 5.84
N ALA A 144 -7.60 -15.38 6.86
CA ALA A 144 -6.69 -16.38 7.43
C ALA A 144 -7.45 -17.58 8.00
N ASP A 145 -6.86 -18.78 7.86
CA ASP A 145 -7.40 -19.98 8.48
C ASP A 145 -7.47 -19.82 10.01
N GLY A 146 -8.57 -20.28 10.59
CA GLY A 146 -8.80 -20.15 12.03
C GLY A 146 -9.11 -18.72 12.50
N ALA A 147 -9.30 -17.76 11.61
CA ALA A 147 -9.72 -16.41 11.98
C ALA A 147 -11.09 -16.44 12.67
N ASN A 148 -11.14 -15.99 13.93
CA ASN A 148 -12.39 -15.89 14.68
C ASN A 148 -13.16 -14.63 14.25
N CYS A 149 -13.69 -14.64 13.03
CA CYS A 149 -14.42 -13.51 12.46
C CYS A 149 -15.62 -13.99 11.63
N LYS A 150 -16.59 -13.10 11.44
CA LYS A 150 -17.70 -13.36 10.51
C LYS A 150 -17.17 -13.38 9.08
N PHE A 151 -17.68 -14.33 8.31
CA PHE A 151 -17.35 -14.46 6.90
C PHE A 151 -17.75 -13.19 6.13
N PRO A 152 -16.82 -12.51 5.42
CA PRO A 152 -17.12 -11.27 4.72
C PRO A 152 -18.21 -11.44 3.66
N PRO A 153 -19.16 -10.50 3.52
CA PRO A 153 -20.25 -10.62 2.56
C PRO A 153 -19.76 -10.78 1.10
N SER A 154 -18.67 -10.09 0.72
CA SER A 154 -18.08 -10.19 -0.61
C SER A 154 -17.58 -11.61 -0.91
N LEU A 155 -16.87 -12.22 0.02
CA LEU A 155 -16.36 -13.58 -0.12
C LEU A 155 -17.51 -14.60 -0.17
N ARG A 156 -18.55 -14.42 0.66
CA ARG A 156 -19.76 -15.24 0.61
C ARG A 156 -20.44 -15.19 -0.77
N ASN A 157 -20.55 -14.00 -1.36
CA ASN A 157 -21.17 -13.85 -2.69
C ASN A 157 -20.34 -14.56 -3.76
N ILE A 158 -19.01 -14.49 -3.70
CA ILE A 158 -18.12 -15.22 -4.60
C ILE A 158 -18.37 -16.74 -4.47
N PHE A 159 -18.46 -17.26 -3.26
CA PHE A 159 -18.69 -18.70 -3.05
C PHE A 159 -20.08 -19.14 -3.53
N VAL A 160 -21.11 -18.32 -3.33
CA VAL A 160 -22.44 -18.61 -3.86
C VAL A 160 -22.40 -18.69 -5.40
N GLU A 161 -21.69 -17.79 -6.05
CA GLU A 161 -21.58 -17.81 -7.51
C GLU A 161 -20.75 -18.98 -8.02
N LEU A 162 -19.65 -19.32 -7.36
CA LEU A 162 -18.84 -20.49 -7.69
C LEU A 162 -19.64 -21.79 -7.63
N THR A 163 -20.53 -21.96 -6.64
CA THR A 163 -21.38 -23.16 -6.56
C THR A 163 -22.46 -23.22 -7.63
N ARG A 164 -22.88 -22.08 -8.17
CA ARG A 164 -23.83 -22.01 -9.29
C ARG A 164 -23.15 -22.31 -10.62
N ASP A 165 -21.97 -21.74 -10.84
CA ASP A 165 -21.22 -21.86 -12.10
C ASP A 165 -20.57 -23.25 -12.24
N LEU A 166 -20.09 -23.81 -11.14
CA LEU A 166 -19.41 -25.10 -11.08
C LEU A 166 -20.12 -26.07 -10.12
N PRO A 167 -21.23 -26.70 -10.52
CA PRO A 167 -21.94 -27.64 -9.67
C PRO A 167 -21.03 -28.79 -9.21
N GLY A 168 -21.04 -29.09 -7.91
CA GLY A 168 -20.19 -30.13 -7.31
C GLY A 168 -18.84 -29.61 -6.76
N THR A 169 -18.56 -28.29 -6.85
CA THR A 169 -17.40 -27.70 -6.20
C THR A 169 -17.54 -27.78 -4.68
N THR A 170 -16.54 -28.37 -4.01
CA THR A 170 -16.40 -28.31 -2.56
C THR A 170 -15.74 -27.00 -2.18
N LEU A 171 -16.42 -26.17 -1.41
CA LEU A 171 -15.87 -24.92 -0.87
C LEU A 171 -15.20 -25.20 0.47
N PRO A 172 -14.15 -24.41 0.83
CA PRO A 172 -13.47 -24.53 2.12
C PRO A 172 -14.37 -24.15 3.31
#